data_62cd22be921d52e099d0fd86ba6bb036
#
_entry.id   62cd22be921d52e099d0fd86ba6bb036
#
_cell.length_a   1.000
_cell.length_b   1.000
_cell.length_c   1.000
_cell.angle_alpha   90.00
_cell.angle_beta   90.00
_cell.angle_gamma   90.00
#
_symmetry.space_group_name_H-M   'P 1'
#
loop_
_entity.id
_entity.type
_entity.pdbx_description
1 polymer ?
#
loop_
_entity_poly.entity_id
_entity_poly.type
_entity_poly.pdbx_seq_one_letter_code
_entity_poly.pdbx_strand_id
1 'polypeptide(L)'
;QSVAAPIPAFLITLSNAAIFGWVIGAILSWSSAMAGAALCFYIARGLGRDVVEKLTSKGAMASVDVFFERYGDRAILICRLLPFVSFDFVSYGAGLTNMGFWRFFIATGVGQLPATIVYSYVGGTLSGGARNLFIGLMCLFALSIVIGIMRRIYNDKHKVEEEKAAANTDKIEKSEVTEAAK
;
A
#
# COMPACT_ATOMS: atom_id res chain seq x y z
N GLN A 1 -0.35 2.62 -6.28
CA GLN A 1 -1.08 2.40 -5.03
C GLN A 1 -0.48 1.24 -4.24
N SER A 2 -0.38 0.06 -4.82
CA SER A 2 0.08 -1.17 -4.13
C SER A 2 1.49 -1.09 -3.53
N VAL A 3 2.31 -0.16 -3.96
CA VAL A 3 3.72 -0.08 -3.51
C VAL A 3 3.94 1.08 -2.52
N ALA A 4 3.24 2.19 -2.67
CA ALA A 4 3.65 3.43 -2.00
C ALA A 4 2.53 4.22 -1.30
N ALA A 5 1.25 3.95 -1.52
CA ALA A 5 0.19 4.83 -1.02
C ALA A 5 -0.92 4.07 -0.28
N PRO A 6 -1.29 4.51 0.93
CA PRO A 6 -2.37 3.91 1.71
C PRO A 6 -3.77 4.35 1.21
N ILE A 7 -3.98 4.39 -0.10
CA ILE A 7 -5.28 4.73 -0.67
C ILE A 7 -6.15 3.48 -0.66
N PRO A 8 -7.37 3.55 -0.10
CA PRO A 8 -8.28 2.41 -0.12
C PRO A 8 -8.65 2.00 -1.55
N ALA A 9 -8.38 0.74 -1.91
CA ALA A 9 -8.54 0.21 -3.27
C ALA A 9 -9.97 0.37 -3.82
N PHE A 10 -11.00 0.29 -2.96
CA PHE A 10 -12.39 0.46 -3.37
C PHE A 10 -12.68 1.85 -3.96
N LEU A 11 -11.99 2.89 -3.48
CA LEU A 11 -12.15 4.25 -4.01
C LEU A 11 -11.68 4.35 -5.46
N ILE A 12 -10.58 3.68 -5.80
CA ILE A 12 -10.08 3.63 -7.18
C ILE A 12 -11.06 2.88 -8.07
N THR A 13 -11.61 1.76 -7.59
CA THR A 13 -12.60 0.98 -8.32
C THR A 13 -13.88 1.80 -8.58
N LEU A 14 -14.38 2.51 -7.57
CA LEU A 14 -15.51 3.42 -7.71
C LEU A 14 -15.23 4.53 -8.73
N SER A 15 -14.05 5.15 -8.66
CA SER A 15 -13.65 6.23 -9.57
C SER A 15 -13.53 5.75 -11.01
N ASN A 16 -12.89 4.60 -11.24
CA ASN A 16 -12.79 4.02 -12.57
C ASN A 16 -14.18 3.75 -13.17
N ALA A 17 -15.08 3.21 -12.36
CA ALA A 17 -16.44 2.91 -12.81
C ALA A 17 -17.27 4.19 -13.04
N ALA A 18 -17.08 5.23 -12.24
CA ALA A 18 -17.75 6.52 -12.43
C ALA A 18 -17.29 7.25 -13.71
N ILE A 19 -16.04 7.05 -14.11
CA ILE A 19 -15.45 7.69 -15.30
C ILE A 19 -15.74 6.89 -16.57
N PHE A 20 -15.46 5.57 -16.54
CA PHE A 20 -15.47 4.71 -17.73
C PHE A 20 -16.74 3.84 -17.85
N GLY A 21 -17.65 3.95 -16.88
CA GLY A 21 -18.80 3.05 -16.75
C GLY A 21 -18.45 1.77 -16.00
N TRP A 22 -19.48 1.07 -15.51
CA TRP A 22 -19.28 -0.03 -14.57
C TRP A 22 -18.52 -1.23 -15.15
N VAL A 23 -18.74 -1.59 -16.43
CA VAL A 23 -18.09 -2.74 -17.07
C VAL A 23 -16.62 -2.49 -17.31
N ILE A 24 -16.29 -1.38 -18.00
CA ILE A 24 -14.91 -1.03 -18.31
C ILE A 24 -14.16 -0.70 -17.03
N GLY A 25 -14.78 0.02 -16.08
CA GLY A 25 -14.22 0.31 -14.78
C GLY A 25 -13.92 -0.94 -13.96
N ALA A 26 -14.78 -1.97 -14.01
CA ALA A 26 -14.54 -3.26 -13.36
C ALA A 26 -13.33 -3.98 -13.96
N ILE A 27 -13.26 -4.10 -15.28
CA ILE A 27 -12.15 -4.78 -15.97
C ILE A 27 -10.83 -4.05 -15.70
N LEU A 28 -10.82 -2.72 -15.79
CA LEU A 28 -9.63 -1.91 -15.53
C LEU A 28 -9.17 -2.04 -14.08
N SER A 29 -10.09 -1.96 -13.12
CA SER A 29 -9.77 -2.08 -11.69
C SER A 29 -9.30 -3.48 -11.33
N TRP A 30 -9.95 -4.52 -11.85
CA TRP A 30 -9.55 -5.89 -11.61
C TRP A 30 -8.16 -6.20 -12.19
N SER A 31 -7.92 -5.85 -13.45
CA SER A 31 -6.64 -6.10 -14.11
C SER A 31 -5.47 -5.32 -13.46
N SER A 32 -5.70 -4.06 -13.09
CA SER A 32 -4.69 -3.25 -12.40
C SER A 32 -4.40 -3.78 -10.98
N ALA A 33 -5.43 -4.22 -10.26
CA ALA A 33 -5.25 -4.86 -8.95
C ALA A 33 -4.46 -6.16 -9.05
N MET A 34 -4.73 -6.99 -10.07
CA MET A 34 -3.98 -8.22 -10.33
C MET A 34 -2.50 -7.94 -10.65
N ALA A 35 -2.23 -6.91 -11.47
CA ALA A 35 -0.86 -6.48 -11.75
C ALA A 35 -0.15 -5.97 -10.47
N GLY A 36 -0.84 -5.16 -9.65
CA GLY A 36 -0.34 -4.68 -8.37
C GLY A 36 -0.02 -5.83 -7.40
N ALA A 37 -0.93 -6.81 -7.28
CA ALA A 37 -0.72 -7.99 -6.45
C ALA A 37 0.49 -8.81 -6.90
N ALA A 38 0.67 -9.02 -8.22
CA ALA A 38 1.81 -9.71 -8.77
C ALA A 38 3.13 -8.98 -8.47
N LEU A 39 3.14 -7.66 -8.60
CA LEU A 39 4.30 -6.84 -8.25
C LEU A 39 4.66 -6.98 -6.76
N CYS A 40 3.70 -6.82 -5.84
CA CYS A 40 3.92 -6.99 -4.40
C CYS A 40 4.46 -8.38 -4.07
N PHE A 41 3.89 -9.42 -4.69
CA PHE A 41 4.33 -10.81 -4.51
C PHE A 41 5.78 -11.01 -4.93
N TYR A 42 6.18 -10.54 -6.12
CA TYR A 42 7.54 -10.69 -6.61
C TYR A 42 8.55 -9.79 -5.88
N ILE A 43 8.15 -8.58 -5.49
CA ILE A 43 8.96 -7.70 -4.64
C ILE A 43 9.28 -8.41 -3.32
N ALA A 44 8.26 -8.96 -2.65
CA ALA A 44 8.45 -9.67 -1.40
C ALA A 44 9.36 -10.90 -1.56
N ARG A 45 9.15 -11.67 -2.62
CA ARG A 45 9.93 -12.88 -2.90
C ARG A 45 11.38 -12.59 -3.28
N GLY A 46 11.63 -11.47 -4.01
CA GLY A 46 12.97 -11.09 -4.46
C GLY A 46 13.78 -10.32 -3.42
N LEU A 47 13.14 -9.46 -2.64
CA LEU A 47 13.81 -8.60 -1.68
C LEU A 47 13.90 -9.19 -0.27
N GLY A 48 13.08 -10.20 0.03
CA GLY A 48 13.04 -10.86 1.32
C GLY A 48 12.29 -10.08 2.41
N ARG A 49 12.24 -10.68 3.60
CA ARG A 49 11.43 -10.20 4.72
C ARG A 49 11.87 -8.83 5.25
N ASP A 50 13.17 -8.60 5.37
CA ASP A 50 13.72 -7.36 5.96
C ASP A 50 13.31 -6.10 5.18
N VAL A 51 13.24 -6.21 3.86
CA VAL A 51 12.81 -5.09 3.01
C VAL A 51 11.31 -4.90 3.06
N VAL A 52 10.54 -5.99 3.07
CA VAL A 52 9.09 -5.94 3.17
C VAL A 52 8.65 -5.31 4.51
N GLU A 53 9.31 -5.64 5.62
CA GLU A 53 9.02 -5.03 6.93
C GLU A 53 9.32 -3.53 6.99
N LYS A 54 10.25 -3.03 6.16
CA LYS A 54 10.51 -1.59 6.01
C LYS A 54 9.45 -0.88 5.16
N LEU A 55 8.88 -1.57 4.18
CA LEU A 55 7.81 -1.05 3.32
C LEU A 55 6.42 -1.14 3.97
N THR A 56 6.27 -2.05 4.93
CA THR A 56 5.03 -2.31 5.66
C THR A 56 5.26 -2.10 7.16
N SER A 57 4.25 -2.36 7.98
CA SER A 57 4.41 -2.36 9.45
C SER A 57 4.76 -3.76 9.95
N LYS A 58 5.73 -3.87 10.88
CA LYS A 58 6.08 -5.15 11.53
C LYS A 58 4.87 -5.84 12.15
N GLY A 59 3.97 -5.08 12.79
CA GLY A 59 2.75 -5.63 13.39
C GLY A 59 1.76 -6.17 12.36
N ALA A 60 1.65 -5.53 11.19
CA ALA A 60 0.81 -6.00 10.10
C ALA A 60 1.34 -7.31 9.51
N MET A 61 2.65 -7.44 9.34
CA MET A 61 3.27 -8.66 8.84
C MET A 61 3.11 -9.85 9.81
N ALA A 62 3.29 -9.63 11.11
CA ALA A 62 3.07 -10.68 12.11
C ALA A 62 1.62 -11.21 12.08
N SER A 63 0.65 -10.33 11.91
CA SER A 63 -0.76 -10.74 11.79
C SER A 63 -1.00 -11.57 10.53
N VAL A 64 -0.36 -11.21 9.41
CA VAL A 64 -0.44 -11.96 8.15
C VAL A 64 0.20 -13.34 8.30
N ASP A 65 1.36 -13.45 8.94
CA ASP A 65 2.03 -14.74 9.17
C ASP A 65 1.14 -15.70 9.95
N VAL A 66 0.59 -15.27 11.09
CA VAL A 66 -0.33 -16.10 11.91
C VAL A 66 -1.53 -16.56 11.11
N PHE A 67 -2.03 -15.70 10.21
CA PHE A 67 -3.17 -16.04 9.37
C PHE A 67 -2.80 -17.08 8.29
N PHE A 68 -1.64 -16.96 7.66
CA PHE A 68 -1.15 -17.94 6.69
C PHE A 68 -0.81 -19.30 7.33
N GLU A 69 -0.23 -19.30 8.53
CA GLU A 69 0.00 -20.53 9.30
C GLU A 69 -1.29 -21.27 9.60
N ARG A 70 -2.35 -20.54 9.92
CA ARG A 70 -3.65 -21.12 10.30
C ARG A 70 -4.46 -21.63 9.11
N TYR A 71 -4.48 -20.91 7.99
CA TYR A 71 -5.37 -21.16 6.85
C TYR A 71 -4.65 -21.64 5.59
N GLY A 72 -3.32 -21.62 5.56
CA GLY A 72 -2.51 -22.03 4.40
C GLY A 72 -2.89 -21.27 3.12
N ASP A 73 -2.96 -21.99 2.01
CA ASP A 73 -3.29 -21.39 0.68
C ASP A 73 -4.68 -20.77 0.62
N ARG A 74 -5.62 -21.20 1.46
CA ARG A 74 -6.99 -20.65 1.54
C ARG A 74 -7.01 -19.26 2.19
N ALA A 75 -5.95 -18.91 2.89
CA ALA A 75 -5.80 -17.58 3.52
C ALA A 75 -6.00 -16.44 2.52
N ILE A 76 -5.47 -16.57 1.30
CA ILE A 76 -5.62 -15.56 0.25
C ILE A 76 -7.11 -15.32 -0.07
N LEU A 77 -7.85 -16.38 -0.35
CA LEU A 77 -9.26 -16.27 -0.71
C LEU A 77 -10.06 -15.62 0.42
N ILE A 78 -9.84 -16.05 1.66
CA ILE A 78 -10.52 -15.51 2.84
C ILE A 78 -10.17 -14.02 3.01
N CYS A 79 -8.90 -13.65 2.92
CA CYS A 79 -8.47 -12.24 3.04
C CYS A 79 -9.06 -11.35 1.95
N ARG A 80 -9.24 -11.87 0.73
CA ARG A 80 -9.84 -11.10 -0.38
C ARG A 80 -11.34 -10.88 -0.21
N LEU A 81 -12.03 -11.78 0.49
CA LEU A 81 -13.44 -11.63 0.81
C LEU A 81 -13.68 -10.69 2.01
N LEU A 82 -12.67 -10.50 2.87
CA LEU A 82 -12.77 -9.61 4.02
C LEU A 82 -12.38 -8.19 3.64
N PRO A 83 -13.28 -7.20 3.75
CA PRO A 83 -13.01 -5.82 3.33
C PRO A 83 -12.04 -5.06 4.25
N PHE A 84 -11.71 -5.63 5.41
CA PHE A 84 -10.85 -5.00 6.43
C PHE A 84 -9.37 -5.34 6.26
N VAL A 85 -9.05 -6.36 5.46
CA VAL A 85 -7.67 -6.82 5.31
C VAL A 85 -7.04 -6.08 4.14
N SER A 86 -5.91 -5.42 4.40
CA SER A 86 -5.20 -4.68 3.37
C SER A 86 -4.74 -5.62 2.25
N PHE A 87 -5.14 -5.27 1.03
CA PHE A 87 -4.81 -5.98 -0.20
C PHE A 87 -3.30 -6.20 -0.36
N ASP A 88 -2.54 -5.16 -0.09
CA ASP A 88 -1.10 -5.12 -0.35
C ASP A 88 -0.32 -5.96 0.67
N PHE A 89 -0.68 -5.88 1.96
CA PHE A 89 -0.04 -6.67 3.01
C PHE A 89 -0.20 -8.17 2.79
N VAL A 90 -1.38 -8.60 2.35
CA VAL A 90 -1.63 -10.01 2.01
C VAL A 90 -0.80 -10.45 0.80
N SER A 91 -0.64 -9.57 -0.20
CA SER A 91 0.18 -9.87 -1.38
C SER A 91 1.67 -9.97 -1.04
N TYR A 92 2.18 -9.08 -0.18
CA TYR A 92 3.54 -9.18 0.35
C TYR A 92 3.73 -10.43 1.21
N GLY A 93 2.79 -10.71 2.12
CA GLY A 93 2.83 -11.91 2.96
C GLY A 93 2.88 -13.19 2.13
N ALA A 94 2.02 -13.30 1.11
CA ALA A 94 2.01 -14.45 0.20
C ALA A 94 3.36 -14.64 -0.52
N GLY A 95 4.02 -13.53 -0.92
CA GLY A 95 5.34 -13.56 -1.55
C GLY A 95 6.45 -14.09 -0.63
N LEU A 96 6.31 -13.91 0.69
CA LEU A 96 7.25 -14.42 1.70
C LEU A 96 7.00 -15.88 2.08
N THR A 97 5.86 -16.46 1.72
CA THR A 97 5.55 -17.88 1.95
C THR A 97 6.06 -18.76 0.82
N ASN A 98 6.06 -20.09 1.03
CA ASN A 98 6.38 -21.07 -0.01
C ASN A 98 5.25 -21.28 -1.03
N MET A 99 4.22 -20.40 -1.05
CA MET A 99 3.10 -20.47 -1.97
C MET A 99 3.54 -20.25 -3.41
N GLY A 100 3.08 -21.09 -4.33
CA GLY A 100 3.31 -20.92 -5.77
C GLY A 100 2.56 -19.69 -6.32
N PHE A 101 3.21 -18.91 -7.21
CA PHE A 101 2.64 -17.72 -7.81
C PHE A 101 1.26 -17.95 -8.43
N TRP A 102 1.06 -19.01 -9.18
CA TRP A 102 -0.23 -19.31 -9.83
C TRP A 102 -1.36 -19.54 -8.84
N ARG A 103 -1.10 -20.23 -7.72
CA ARG A 103 -2.10 -20.43 -6.66
C ARG A 103 -2.51 -19.08 -6.04
N PHE A 104 -1.53 -18.24 -5.72
CA PHE A 104 -1.76 -16.89 -5.23
C PHE A 104 -2.57 -16.06 -6.23
N PHE A 105 -2.16 -16.07 -7.51
CA PHE A 105 -2.75 -15.25 -8.56
C PHE A 105 -4.22 -15.61 -8.82
N ILE A 106 -4.53 -16.91 -8.96
CA ILE A 106 -5.90 -17.41 -9.15
C ILE A 106 -6.76 -17.11 -7.93
N ALA A 107 -6.29 -17.40 -6.72
CA ALA A 107 -7.03 -17.14 -5.49
C ALA A 107 -7.31 -15.63 -5.31
N THR A 108 -6.34 -14.76 -5.64
CA THR A 108 -6.51 -13.32 -5.65
C THR A 108 -7.54 -12.88 -6.68
N GLY A 109 -7.43 -13.36 -7.91
CA GLY A 109 -8.32 -13.00 -9.01
C GLY A 109 -9.78 -13.36 -8.72
N VAL A 110 -10.02 -14.60 -8.27
CA VAL A 110 -11.36 -15.08 -7.92
C VAL A 110 -11.90 -14.37 -6.68
N GLY A 111 -11.08 -14.23 -5.63
CA GLY A 111 -11.50 -13.61 -4.38
C GLY A 111 -11.82 -12.12 -4.50
N GLN A 112 -11.19 -11.42 -5.45
CA GLN A 112 -11.42 -10.00 -5.69
C GLN A 112 -12.64 -9.70 -6.59
N LEU A 113 -13.06 -10.65 -7.43
CA LEU A 113 -14.16 -10.44 -8.38
C LEU A 113 -15.44 -9.92 -7.73
N PRO A 114 -15.98 -10.52 -6.64
CA PRO A 114 -17.24 -10.06 -6.05
C PRO A 114 -17.17 -8.59 -5.61
N ALA A 115 -16.11 -8.21 -4.91
CA ALA A 115 -15.92 -6.84 -4.44
C ALA A 115 -15.77 -5.85 -5.61
N THR A 116 -14.97 -6.22 -6.63
CA THR A 116 -14.79 -5.37 -7.82
C THR A 116 -16.10 -5.14 -8.56
N ILE A 117 -16.92 -6.17 -8.74
CA ILE A 117 -18.23 -6.06 -9.41
C ILE A 117 -19.16 -5.13 -8.62
N VAL A 118 -19.28 -5.34 -7.30
CA VAL A 118 -20.14 -4.53 -6.44
C VAL A 118 -19.70 -3.07 -6.46
N TYR A 119 -18.43 -2.77 -6.22
CA TYR A 119 -17.94 -1.39 -6.22
C TYR A 119 -18.01 -0.73 -7.60
N SER A 120 -17.75 -1.46 -8.68
CA SER A 120 -17.89 -0.93 -10.02
C SER A 120 -19.35 -0.66 -10.40
N TYR A 121 -20.27 -1.51 -9.99
CA TYR A 121 -21.69 -1.28 -10.21
C TYR A 121 -22.16 -0.02 -9.47
N VAL A 122 -21.81 0.10 -8.19
CA VAL A 122 -22.12 1.31 -7.40
C VAL A 122 -21.49 2.56 -8.03
N GLY A 123 -20.22 2.51 -8.40
CA GLY A 123 -19.53 3.63 -9.04
C GLY A 123 -20.14 4.02 -10.38
N GLY A 124 -20.56 3.04 -11.19
CA GLY A 124 -21.19 3.27 -12.48
C GLY A 124 -22.63 3.81 -12.41
N THR A 125 -23.31 3.62 -11.27
CA THR A 125 -24.65 4.21 -11.03
C THR A 125 -24.60 5.68 -10.60
N LEU A 126 -23.41 6.17 -10.20
CA LEU A 126 -23.23 7.58 -9.89
C LEU A 126 -23.43 8.43 -11.16
N SER A 127 -24.45 9.29 -11.18
CA SER A 127 -24.79 10.12 -12.33
C SER A 127 -24.87 11.61 -11.96
N GLY A 128 -24.69 12.48 -12.95
CA GLY A 128 -24.86 13.92 -12.79
C GLY A 128 -23.99 14.56 -11.74
N GLY A 129 -24.59 15.38 -10.87
CA GLY A 129 -23.88 16.12 -9.82
C GLY A 129 -23.18 15.21 -8.77
N ALA A 130 -23.77 14.07 -8.46
CA ALA A 130 -23.20 13.12 -7.50
C ALA A 130 -21.86 12.56 -7.99
N ARG A 131 -21.72 12.27 -9.28
CA ARG A 131 -20.46 11.83 -9.90
C ARG A 131 -19.39 12.91 -9.81
N ASN A 132 -19.74 14.14 -10.17
CA ASN A 132 -18.79 15.24 -10.16
C ASN A 132 -18.33 15.58 -8.74
N LEU A 133 -19.24 15.54 -7.76
CA LEU A 133 -18.93 15.71 -6.34
C LEU A 133 -18.02 14.59 -5.83
N PHE A 134 -18.29 13.36 -6.19
CA PHE A 134 -17.45 12.21 -5.82
C PHE A 134 -16.03 12.33 -6.41
N ILE A 135 -15.90 12.64 -7.70
CA ILE A 135 -14.60 12.85 -8.36
C ILE A 135 -13.85 14.02 -7.71
N GLY A 136 -14.53 15.15 -7.44
CA GLY A 136 -13.94 16.30 -6.76
C GLY A 136 -13.42 15.94 -5.37
N LEU A 137 -14.20 15.19 -4.57
CA LEU A 137 -13.79 14.73 -3.25
C LEU A 137 -12.57 13.79 -3.31
N MET A 138 -12.53 12.92 -4.32
CA MET A 138 -11.39 12.02 -4.56
C MET A 138 -10.13 12.77 -4.95
N CYS A 139 -10.25 13.79 -5.80
CA CYS A 139 -9.12 14.65 -6.16
C CYS A 139 -8.58 15.41 -4.94
N LEU A 140 -9.46 15.97 -4.08
CA LEU A 140 -9.07 16.63 -2.85
C LEU A 140 -8.37 15.67 -1.88
N PHE A 141 -8.88 14.45 -1.74
CA PHE A 141 -8.29 13.43 -0.90
C PHE A 141 -6.90 13.01 -1.40
N ALA A 142 -6.76 12.76 -2.71
CA ALA A 142 -5.47 12.46 -3.33
C ALA A 142 -4.46 13.60 -3.15
N LEU A 143 -4.89 14.85 -3.34
CA LEU A 143 -4.06 16.03 -3.13
C LEU A 143 -3.62 16.16 -1.66
N SER A 144 -4.51 15.90 -0.71
CA SER A 144 -4.21 15.91 0.73
C SER A 144 -3.14 14.88 1.09
N ILE A 145 -3.20 13.67 0.52
CA ILE A 145 -2.18 12.64 0.71
C ILE A 145 -0.83 13.09 0.14
N VAL A 146 -0.81 13.62 -1.08
CA VAL A 146 0.42 14.13 -1.72
C VAL A 146 1.06 15.21 -0.86
N ILE A 147 0.26 16.19 -0.38
CA ILE A 147 0.75 17.24 0.51
C ILE A 147 1.29 16.65 1.82
N GLY A 148 0.60 15.65 2.39
CA GLY A 148 1.03 14.97 3.62
C GLY A 148 2.39 14.26 3.43
N ILE A 149 2.57 13.56 2.32
CA ILE A 149 3.83 12.89 1.98
C ILE A 149 4.95 13.92 1.76
N MET A 150 4.69 14.98 1.01
CA MET A 150 5.68 16.05 0.79
C MET A 150 6.10 16.71 2.10
N ARG A 151 5.16 17.03 3.01
CA ARG A 151 5.47 17.56 4.33
C ARG A 151 6.32 16.60 5.17
N ARG A 152 6.02 15.30 5.09
CA ARG A 152 6.79 14.28 5.81
C ARG A 152 8.22 14.20 5.29
N ILE A 153 8.41 14.15 3.98
CA ILE A 153 9.74 14.13 3.35
C ILE A 153 10.53 15.41 3.68
N TYR A 154 9.86 16.55 3.68
CA TYR A 154 10.48 17.82 4.03
C TYR A 154 10.94 17.85 5.50
N ASN A 155 10.08 17.42 6.43
CA ASN A 155 10.42 17.37 7.86
C ASN A 155 11.53 16.36 8.17
N ASP A 156 11.54 15.21 7.48
CA ASP A 156 12.59 14.20 7.67
C ASP A 156 13.96 14.71 7.18
N LYS A 157 14.00 15.49 6.11
CA LYS A 157 15.25 16.14 5.65
C LYS A 157 15.77 17.15 6.67
N HIS A 158 14.91 18.00 7.21
CA HIS A 158 15.33 18.98 8.22
C HIS A 158 15.84 18.32 9.51
N LYS A 159 15.21 17.25 9.97
CA LYS A 159 15.70 16.50 11.15
C LYS A 159 17.09 15.90 10.94
N VAL A 160 17.35 15.37 9.74
CA VAL A 160 18.68 14.81 9.40
C VAL A 160 19.74 15.91 9.31
N GLU A 161 19.38 17.12 8.87
CA GLU A 161 20.30 18.27 8.84
C GLU A 161 20.60 18.79 10.26
N GLU A 162 19.58 18.88 11.12
CA GLU A 162 19.76 19.28 12.53
C GLU A 162 20.62 18.26 13.30
N GLU A 163 20.40 16.97 13.08
CA GLU A 163 21.18 15.91 13.72
C GLU A 163 22.65 15.92 13.26
N LYS A 164 22.91 16.20 12.00
CA LYS A 164 24.26 16.37 11.47
C LYS A 164 24.95 17.62 11.99
N ALA A 165 24.23 18.73 12.14
CA ALA A 165 24.74 19.96 12.70
C ALA A 165 25.10 19.78 14.18
N ALA A 166 24.24 19.15 14.96
CA ALA A 166 24.49 18.83 16.37
C ALA A 166 25.70 17.90 16.55
N ALA A 167 25.82 16.85 15.74
CA ALA A 167 26.95 15.92 15.78
C ALA A 167 28.28 16.56 15.39
N ASN A 168 28.24 17.59 14.51
CA ASN A 168 29.44 18.33 14.13
C ASN A 168 29.89 19.29 15.25
N THR A 169 28.94 19.92 15.95
CA THR A 169 29.22 20.79 17.11
C THR A 169 29.84 20.02 18.26
N ASP A 170 29.31 18.84 18.58
CA ASP A 170 29.87 17.95 19.64
C ASP A 170 31.29 17.44 19.30
N LYS A 171 31.61 17.25 18.01
CA LYS A 171 32.98 16.90 17.59
C LYS A 171 33.96 18.07 17.72
N ILE A 172 33.55 19.28 17.44
CA ILE A 172 34.38 20.49 17.56
C ILE A 172 34.68 20.74 19.04
N GLU A 173 33.67 20.68 19.90
CA GLU A 173 33.82 20.90 21.35
C GLU A 173 34.77 19.85 21.99
N LYS A 174 34.64 18.59 21.59
CA LYS A 174 35.58 17.53 22.05
C LYS A 174 37.00 17.72 21.53
N SER A 175 37.20 18.26 20.34
CA SER A 175 38.53 18.56 19.81
C SER A 175 39.20 19.72 20.55
N GLU A 176 38.47 20.77 20.89
CA GLU A 176 38.95 21.92 21.63
C GLU A 176 39.34 21.57 23.10
N VAL A 177 38.50 20.76 23.75
CA VAL A 177 38.79 20.25 25.10
C VAL A 177 40.06 19.37 25.13
N THR A 178 40.31 18.58 24.09
CA THR A 178 41.49 17.72 23.99
C THR A 178 42.75 18.55 23.69
N GLU A 179 42.65 19.66 22.99
CA GLU A 179 43.79 20.56 22.69
C GLU A 179 44.13 21.46 23.86
N ALA A 180 43.15 21.86 24.67
CA ALA A 180 43.34 22.65 25.90
C ALA A 180 43.94 21.83 27.06
N ALA A 181 43.88 20.51 26.99
CA ALA A 181 44.43 19.61 28.02
C ALA A 181 45.88 19.15 27.75
N LYS A 182 46.51 19.68 26.70
CA LYS A 182 47.91 19.39 26.32
C LYS A 182 48.81 20.58 26.57
#